data_68b44c6688924b7016efb3444c7b87f4
#
_entry.id   68b44c6688924b7016efb3444c7b87f4
#
_cell.length_a   1.000
_cell.length_b   1.000
_cell.length_c   1.000
_cell.angle_alpha   90.00
_cell.angle_beta   90.00
_cell.angle_gamma   90.00
#
_symmetry.space_group_name_H-M   'P 1'
#
loop_
_entity.id
_entity.type
_entity.pdbx_description
1 polymer ?
#
loop_
_entity_poly.entity_id
_entity_poly.type
_entity_poly.pdbx_seq_one_letter_code
_entity_poly.pdbx_strand_id
1 'polypeptide(L)'
;MIRLLLCVVILFASIPADASATEKNLTDEQIYTKRQELYTRMQSVTQIPWHYFAAVDQYERNVRRVRRDIPKATGVIGIYYKPEIWAGPLNPNSQDTNPSSIQFFGGKGLDGNGDGVADSTNDEDVLFTFASYLKTYGTDKENLKIALWDYYQRDKTVGLIMGHLKLYSTYDTLKLDTHAFPLPIRSNFSYRNTWGDARGWGGRRMHEGTDIFASYGVPVRSTCYGIIEIKGWNKFGGWRLGIRDINNTYHYFAHLNGFAKDLEVGQVVEPGQIIGSVGSSGYGPPGTAGKFPPHLHYGMYKDNGYSEWSFDPFPHLKSWERGDRRKR
;
A
#
# COMPACT_ATOMS: atom_id res chain seq x y z
N MET A 1 -17.97 -17.03 64.90
CA MET A 1 -17.21 -17.15 63.63
C MET A 1 -17.52 -15.92 62.75
N ILE A 2 -16.69 -14.90 62.85
CA ILE A 2 -16.83 -13.63 62.11
C ILE A 2 -15.98 -13.76 60.86
N ARG A 3 -16.62 -13.71 59.66
CA ARG A 3 -15.93 -13.65 58.36
C ARG A 3 -15.57 -12.21 58.06
N LEU A 4 -14.27 -11.93 58.06
CA LEU A 4 -13.68 -10.65 57.63
C LEU A 4 -13.71 -10.58 56.10
N LEU A 5 -14.48 -9.64 55.56
CA LEU A 5 -14.49 -9.33 54.13
C LEU A 5 -13.33 -8.37 53.87
N LEU A 6 -12.31 -8.83 53.14
CA LEU A 6 -11.18 -8.00 52.71
C LEU A 6 -11.57 -7.27 51.43
N CYS A 7 -11.93 -5.98 51.54
CA CYS A 7 -12.09 -5.10 50.35
C CYS A 7 -10.69 -4.69 49.84
N VAL A 8 -10.30 -5.25 48.71
CA VAL A 8 -9.12 -4.76 47.98
C VAL A 8 -9.52 -3.52 47.18
N VAL A 9 -9.12 -2.36 47.65
CA VAL A 9 -9.24 -1.08 46.91
C VAL A 9 -8.06 -1.02 45.95
N ILE A 10 -8.33 -1.23 44.66
CA ILE A 10 -7.35 -0.99 43.61
C ILE A 10 -7.37 0.51 43.34
N LEU A 11 -6.35 1.23 43.81
CA LEU A 11 -6.07 2.61 43.45
C LEU A 11 -5.54 2.61 42.01
N PHE A 12 -6.38 3.02 41.07
CA PHE A 12 -5.89 3.46 39.75
C PHE A 12 -5.17 4.80 39.91
N ALA A 13 -3.84 4.74 39.89
CA ALA A 13 -3.04 5.94 39.71
C ALA A 13 -3.30 6.48 38.29
N SER A 14 -4.05 7.57 38.19
CA SER A 14 -4.19 8.34 36.97
C SER A 14 -2.82 8.94 36.65
N ILE A 15 -2.12 8.38 35.67
CA ILE A 15 -0.96 9.03 35.03
C ILE A 15 -1.56 10.16 34.20
N PRO A 16 -1.18 11.45 34.45
CA PRO A 16 -1.62 12.53 33.57
C PRO A 16 -0.98 12.28 32.19
N ALA A 17 -1.82 12.04 31.19
CA ALA A 17 -1.40 11.99 29.80
C ALA A 17 -1.01 13.41 29.39
N ASP A 18 0.27 13.67 29.33
CA ASP A 18 0.84 14.86 28.68
C ASP A 18 0.77 14.66 27.17
N ALA A 19 -0.43 14.83 26.61
CA ALA A 19 -0.81 14.53 25.22
C ALA A 19 -0.49 15.67 24.24
N SER A 20 0.56 16.44 24.50
CA SER A 20 0.96 17.53 23.59
C SER A 20 2.43 17.51 23.16
N ALA A 21 3.05 16.34 23.04
CA ALA A 21 4.33 16.19 22.38
C ALA A 21 4.10 15.95 20.88
N THR A 22 4.20 17.00 20.11
CA THR A 22 4.17 17.07 18.65
C THR A 22 4.75 15.84 17.98
N GLU A 23 3.90 15.06 17.26
CA GLU A 23 4.24 13.91 16.41
C GLU A 23 5.24 14.23 15.28
N LYS A 24 5.66 15.47 15.14
CA LYS A 24 6.56 15.96 14.09
C LYS A 24 7.97 15.36 14.11
N ASN A 25 8.36 14.59 15.12
CA ASN A 25 9.71 14.05 15.28
C ASN A 25 9.80 12.53 15.53
N LEU A 26 8.74 11.76 15.20
CA LEU A 26 8.82 10.31 15.33
C LEU A 26 9.72 9.70 14.26
N THR A 27 10.56 8.76 14.66
CA THR A 27 11.30 7.90 13.72
C THR A 27 10.33 6.95 13.01
N ASP A 28 10.72 6.43 11.83
CA ASP A 28 9.92 5.43 11.12
C ASP A 28 9.61 4.22 12.00
N GLU A 29 10.55 3.79 12.85
CA GLU A 29 10.36 2.68 13.79
C GLU A 29 9.27 2.99 14.81
N GLN A 30 9.26 4.18 15.38
CA GLN A 30 8.23 4.62 16.34
C GLN A 30 6.85 4.71 15.68
N ILE A 31 6.81 5.15 14.41
CA ILE A 31 5.56 5.18 13.63
C ILE A 31 5.03 3.76 13.42
N TYR A 32 5.87 2.81 13.01
CA TYR A 32 5.46 1.41 12.84
C TYR A 32 4.96 0.80 14.15
N THR A 33 5.65 1.04 15.27
CA THR A 33 5.25 0.54 16.59
C THR A 33 3.89 1.07 17.00
N LYS A 34 3.67 2.40 16.93
CA LYS A 34 2.37 3.01 17.25
C LYS A 34 1.24 2.47 16.36
N ARG A 35 1.48 2.35 15.06
CA ARG A 35 0.48 1.78 14.14
C ARG A 35 0.13 0.35 14.51
N GLN A 36 1.14 -0.49 14.78
CA GLN A 36 0.93 -1.89 15.17
C GLN A 36 0.12 -2.00 16.46
N GLU A 37 0.41 -1.17 17.47
CA GLU A 37 -0.33 -1.11 18.73
C GLU A 37 -1.81 -0.77 18.50
N LEU A 38 -2.09 0.27 17.70
CA LEU A 38 -3.45 0.69 17.35
C LEU A 38 -4.23 -0.42 16.62
N TYR A 39 -3.63 -1.06 15.61
CA TYR A 39 -4.28 -2.14 14.87
C TYR A 39 -4.55 -3.36 15.77
N THR A 40 -3.60 -3.73 16.62
CA THR A 40 -3.76 -4.86 17.56
C THR A 40 -4.85 -4.57 18.57
N ARG A 41 -4.96 -3.33 19.06
CA ARG A 41 -6.04 -2.89 19.92
C ARG A 41 -7.40 -3.02 19.24
N MET A 42 -7.53 -2.59 17.99
CA MET A 42 -8.77 -2.74 17.21
C MET A 42 -9.12 -4.21 16.97
N GLN A 43 -8.13 -5.06 16.69
CA GLN A 43 -8.35 -6.51 16.62
C GLN A 43 -8.95 -7.06 17.91
N SER A 44 -8.44 -6.65 19.08
CA SER A 44 -8.92 -7.11 20.37
C SER A 44 -10.39 -6.72 20.64
N VAL A 45 -10.80 -5.53 20.18
CA VAL A 45 -12.16 -5.00 20.36
C VAL A 45 -13.16 -5.57 19.34
N THR A 46 -12.72 -5.75 18.08
CA THR A 46 -13.63 -6.08 16.97
C THR A 46 -13.58 -7.54 16.55
N GLN A 47 -12.52 -8.27 16.91
CA GLN A 47 -12.19 -9.63 16.43
C GLN A 47 -11.83 -9.68 14.93
N ILE A 48 -11.66 -8.52 14.26
CA ILE A 48 -11.16 -8.42 12.90
C ILE A 48 -9.63 -8.45 12.96
N PRO A 49 -8.94 -9.32 12.17
CA PRO A 49 -7.48 -9.38 12.18
C PRO A 49 -6.82 -8.03 11.88
N TRP A 50 -5.77 -7.67 12.59
CA TRP A 50 -5.08 -6.38 12.50
C TRP A 50 -4.62 -6.05 11.06
N HIS A 51 -4.32 -7.05 10.27
CA HIS A 51 -3.90 -6.91 8.88
C HIS A 51 -4.91 -6.16 8.00
N TYR A 52 -6.22 -6.25 8.31
CA TYR A 52 -7.26 -5.50 7.59
C TYR A 52 -7.14 -4.00 7.84
N PHE A 53 -6.94 -3.61 9.10
CA PHE A 53 -6.76 -2.20 9.46
C PHE A 53 -5.48 -1.63 8.83
N ALA A 54 -4.38 -2.40 8.91
CA ALA A 54 -3.12 -2.04 8.28
C ALA A 54 -3.25 -1.89 6.76
N ALA A 55 -4.00 -2.78 6.10
CA ALA A 55 -4.17 -2.75 4.64
C ALA A 55 -4.97 -1.52 4.17
N VAL A 56 -6.04 -1.19 4.87
CA VAL A 56 -6.85 -0.01 4.59
C VAL A 56 -6.06 1.27 4.88
N ASP A 57 -5.46 1.37 6.05
CA ASP A 57 -4.66 2.54 6.44
C ASP A 57 -3.50 2.78 5.45
N GLN A 58 -2.84 1.74 5.01
CA GLN A 58 -1.77 1.87 4.02
C GLN A 58 -2.28 2.37 2.67
N TYR A 59 -3.45 1.89 2.22
CA TYR A 59 -4.09 2.39 1.01
C TYR A 59 -4.44 3.88 1.13
N GLU A 60 -5.11 4.28 2.20
CA GLU A 60 -5.48 5.68 2.46
C GLU A 60 -4.24 6.58 2.54
N ARG A 61 -3.20 6.14 3.21
CA ARG A 61 -1.92 6.83 3.30
C ARG A 61 -1.27 7.05 1.93
N ASN A 62 -1.32 6.02 1.07
CA ASN A 62 -0.78 6.12 -0.29
C ASN A 62 -1.57 7.13 -1.14
N VAL A 63 -2.89 7.12 -1.04
CA VAL A 63 -3.78 8.06 -1.73
C VAL A 63 -3.54 9.49 -1.23
N ARG A 64 -3.50 9.72 0.09
CA ARG A 64 -3.25 11.05 0.68
C ARG A 64 -1.89 11.65 0.32
N ARG A 65 -0.87 10.82 0.10
CA ARG A 65 0.47 11.29 -0.34
C ARG A 65 0.45 11.96 -1.71
N VAL A 66 -0.43 11.54 -2.61
CA VAL A 66 -0.45 11.99 -4.01
C VAL A 66 -1.61 12.90 -4.34
N ARG A 67 -2.68 12.90 -3.55
CA ARG A 67 -3.85 13.79 -3.72
C ARG A 67 -3.62 15.12 -3.04
N ARG A 68 -4.11 16.19 -3.68
CA ARG A 68 -4.04 17.56 -3.16
C ARG A 68 -5.36 18.04 -2.54
N ASP A 69 -6.45 17.35 -2.83
CA ASP A 69 -7.81 17.64 -2.37
C ASP A 69 -8.14 16.98 -1.03
N ILE A 70 -7.22 16.18 -0.48
CA ILE A 70 -7.33 15.55 0.84
C ILE A 70 -6.26 16.13 1.75
N PRO A 71 -6.60 16.54 3.01
CA PRO A 71 -5.63 17.04 3.97
C PRO A 71 -4.52 16.02 4.25
N LYS A 72 -3.32 16.48 4.53
CA LYS A 72 -2.24 15.60 5.00
C LYS A 72 -2.63 14.95 6.34
N ALA A 73 -2.19 13.71 6.57
CA ALA A 73 -2.38 13.06 7.86
C ALA A 73 -1.64 13.86 8.95
N THR A 74 -2.29 14.10 10.07
CA THR A 74 -1.70 14.74 11.25
C THR A 74 -1.12 13.72 12.21
N GLY A 75 -1.72 12.54 12.29
CA GLY A 75 -1.31 11.42 13.12
C GLY A 75 -0.63 10.28 12.34
N VAL A 76 -0.52 9.13 13.00
CA VAL A 76 0.09 7.92 12.42
C VAL A 76 -0.89 7.09 11.59
N ILE A 77 -2.20 7.39 11.64
CA ILE A 77 -3.26 6.75 10.83
C ILE A 77 -3.57 7.62 9.60
N GLY A 78 -3.67 6.97 8.43
CA GLY A 78 -3.95 7.63 7.14
C GLY A 78 -5.43 7.71 6.79
N ILE A 79 -6.31 6.98 7.44
CA ILE A 79 -7.75 6.99 7.18
C ILE A 79 -8.30 8.41 7.40
N TYR A 80 -9.18 8.86 6.48
CA TYR A 80 -9.72 10.20 6.50
C TYR A 80 -11.24 10.19 6.33
N TYR A 81 -11.90 10.89 7.20
CA TYR A 81 -13.32 11.21 7.08
C TYR A 81 -13.50 12.67 6.72
N LYS A 82 -14.32 12.94 5.72
CA LYS A 82 -14.76 14.31 5.45
C LYS A 82 -15.57 14.84 6.64
N PRO A 83 -15.47 16.14 6.98
CA PRO A 83 -16.19 16.71 8.12
C PRO A 83 -17.70 16.41 8.13
N GLU A 84 -18.35 16.48 6.97
CA GLU A 84 -19.78 16.19 6.84
C GLU A 84 -20.13 14.70 7.02
N ILE A 85 -19.18 13.80 6.81
CA ILE A 85 -19.34 12.36 7.10
C ILE A 85 -19.10 12.10 8.59
N TRP A 86 -18.09 12.77 9.16
CA TRP A 86 -17.76 12.63 10.58
C TRP A 86 -18.84 13.16 11.47
N ALA A 87 -19.14 14.46 11.36
CA ALA A 87 -20.08 15.16 12.23
C ALA A 87 -21.56 14.93 11.86
N GLY A 88 -21.84 14.52 10.61
CA GLY A 88 -23.18 14.31 10.07
C GLY A 88 -23.56 15.35 9.01
N PRO A 89 -24.28 14.92 7.96
CA PRO A 89 -24.57 15.77 6.79
C PRO A 89 -25.51 16.96 7.10
N LEU A 90 -26.27 16.88 8.19
CA LEU A 90 -27.18 17.95 8.63
C LEU A 90 -26.67 18.69 9.89
N ASN A 91 -25.45 18.40 10.35
CA ASN A 91 -24.88 19.06 11.50
C ASN A 91 -24.45 20.48 11.13
N PRO A 92 -24.98 21.53 11.80
CA PRO A 92 -24.56 22.91 11.54
C PRO A 92 -23.10 23.17 11.95
N ASN A 93 -22.52 22.32 12.81
CA ASN A 93 -21.13 22.38 13.22
C ASN A 93 -20.35 21.22 12.59
N SER A 94 -19.67 21.46 11.48
CA SER A 94 -18.84 20.45 10.82
C SER A 94 -17.58 20.05 11.61
N GLN A 95 -17.27 20.75 12.71
CA GLN A 95 -16.18 20.47 13.64
C GLN A 95 -16.72 19.91 14.98
N ASP A 96 -17.94 19.39 14.97
CA ASP A 96 -18.55 18.81 16.18
C ASP A 96 -17.76 17.59 16.65
N THR A 97 -17.49 17.55 17.95
CA THR A 97 -16.76 16.47 18.62
C THR A 97 -17.59 15.77 19.69
N ASN A 98 -18.84 16.23 19.90
CA ASN A 98 -19.72 15.59 20.88
C ASN A 98 -20.36 14.32 20.29
N PRO A 99 -20.08 13.12 20.85
CA PRO A 99 -20.57 11.85 20.29
C PRO A 99 -22.09 11.78 20.14
N SER A 100 -22.85 12.33 21.13
CA SER A 100 -24.31 12.31 21.09
C SER A 100 -24.87 13.26 20.02
N SER A 101 -24.25 14.41 19.83
CA SER A 101 -24.60 15.37 18.76
C SER A 101 -24.29 14.79 17.38
N ILE A 102 -23.09 14.24 17.19
CA ILE A 102 -22.68 13.54 15.95
C ILE A 102 -23.70 12.45 15.60
N GLN A 103 -24.04 11.59 16.54
CA GLN A 103 -25.05 10.54 16.34
C GLN A 103 -26.43 11.10 15.98
N PHE A 104 -26.87 12.16 16.65
CA PHE A 104 -28.16 12.82 16.40
C PHE A 104 -28.25 13.34 14.94
N PHE A 105 -27.18 13.92 14.43
CA PHE A 105 -27.11 14.41 13.05
C PHE A 105 -26.72 13.34 12.00
N GLY A 106 -26.64 12.07 12.39
CA GLY A 106 -26.32 10.95 11.49
C GLY A 106 -24.86 10.88 11.07
N GLY A 107 -23.96 11.50 11.84
CA GLY A 107 -22.51 11.40 11.66
C GLY A 107 -21.98 10.01 11.98
N LYS A 108 -20.77 9.73 11.52
CA LYS A 108 -20.10 8.43 11.70
C LYS A 108 -19.07 8.44 12.82
N GLY A 109 -18.60 9.63 13.24
CA GLY A 109 -17.54 9.78 14.25
C GLY A 109 -17.90 9.14 15.59
N LEU A 110 -16.97 8.36 16.12
CA LEU A 110 -17.09 7.69 17.41
C LEU A 110 -15.90 8.05 18.30
N ASP A 111 -16.14 8.12 19.60
CA ASP A 111 -15.12 8.19 20.64
C ASP A 111 -14.50 6.79 20.79
N GLY A 112 -13.29 6.62 20.29
CA GLY A 112 -12.58 5.34 20.27
C GLY A 112 -11.64 5.14 21.45
N ASN A 113 -11.16 6.22 22.06
CA ASN A 113 -10.26 6.21 23.20
C ASN A 113 -10.98 6.33 24.56
N GLY A 114 -12.27 6.70 24.56
CA GLY A 114 -13.10 6.78 25.76
C GLY A 114 -12.92 8.07 26.56
N ASP A 115 -12.42 9.15 25.95
CA ASP A 115 -12.22 10.44 26.60
C ASP A 115 -13.47 11.36 26.60
N GLY A 116 -14.57 10.91 25.98
CA GLY A 116 -15.83 11.62 25.85
C GLY A 116 -15.90 12.53 24.62
N VAL A 117 -14.90 12.51 23.76
CA VAL A 117 -14.79 13.31 22.55
C VAL A 117 -14.63 12.41 21.33
N ALA A 118 -15.31 12.68 20.23
CA ALA A 118 -15.09 12.01 18.95
C ALA A 118 -14.33 12.98 18.02
N ASP A 119 -13.00 12.89 18.02
CA ASP A 119 -12.12 13.79 17.28
C ASP A 119 -11.63 13.15 15.97
N SER A 120 -12.01 13.74 14.83
CA SER A 120 -11.59 13.27 13.49
C SER A 120 -10.08 13.41 13.23
N THR A 121 -9.33 14.01 14.12
CA THR A 121 -7.86 14.13 14.08
C THR A 121 -7.16 13.17 15.04
N ASN A 122 -7.91 12.50 15.92
CA ASN A 122 -7.40 11.50 16.84
C ASN A 122 -7.31 10.12 16.14
N ASP A 123 -6.14 9.51 16.16
CA ASP A 123 -5.87 8.23 15.49
C ASP A 123 -6.75 7.06 16.01
N GLU A 124 -7.02 7.01 17.32
CA GLU A 124 -7.85 5.96 17.91
C GLU A 124 -9.32 6.11 17.52
N ASP A 125 -9.85 7.34 17.54
CA ASP A 125 -11.24 7.62 17.19
C ASP A 125 -11.52 7.31 15.72
N VAL A 126 -10.60 7.76 14.85
CA VAL A 126 -10.68 7.51 13.40
C VAL A 126 -10.63 6.01 13.11
N LEU A 127 -9.68 5.29 13.71
CA LEU A 127 -9.53 3.87 13.48
C LEU A 127 -10.67 3.06 14.08
N PHE A 128 -11.14 3.41 15.29
CA PHE A 128 -12.28 2.77 15.92
C PHE A 128 -13.58 2.99 15.15
N THR A 129 -13.80 4.19 14.62
CA THR A 129 -14.94 4.50 13.73
C THR A 129 -14.93 3.57 12.50
N PHE A 130 -13.78 3.41 11.85
CA PHE A 130 -13.66 2.52 10.69
C PHE A 130 -13.81 1.03 11.08
N ALA A 131 -13.22 0.62 12.19
CA ALA A 131 -13.33 -0.74 12.69
C ALA A 131 -14.78 -1.11 13.04
N SER A 132 -15.51 -0.18 13.65
CA SER A 132 -16.93 -0.32 13.96
C SER A 132 -17.77 -0.45 12.70
N TYR A 133 -17.48 0.33 11.66
CA TYR A 133 -18.11 0.18 10.35
C TYR A 133 -17.89 -1.23 9.78
N LEU A 134 -16.64 -1.71 9.71
CA LEU A 134 -16.35 -3.05 9.21
C LEU A 134 -17.09 -4.14 9.99
N LYS A 135 -17.15 -4.02 11.32
CA LYS A 135 -17.81 -4.99 12.20
C LYS A 135 -19.31 -5.16 11.89
N THR A 136 -19.98 -4.13 11.36
CA THR A 136 -21.41 -4.22 10.99
C THR A 136 -21.67 -5.23 9.86
N TYR A 137 -20.67 -5.56 9.05
CA TYR A 137 -20.77 -6.56 7.98
C TYR A 137 -20.41 -7.98 8.44
N GLY A 138 -19.70 -8.11 9.57
CA GLY A 138 -19.17 -9.36 10.08
C GLY A 138 -17.63 -9.38 10.06
N THR A 139 -17.04 -10.54 10.40
CA THR A 139 -15.60 -10.68 10.56
C THR A 139 -14.95 -11.62 9.54
N ASP A 140 -15.74 -12.29 8.73
CA ASP A 140 -15.22 -13.17 7.67
C ASP A 140 -14.76 -12.38 6.45
N LYS A 141 -13.87 -13.00 5.68
CA LYS A 141 -13.17 -12.35 4.57
C LYS A 141 -14.10 -11.80 3.49
N GLU A 142 -15.16 -12.53 3.17
CA GLU A 142 -16.08 -12.12 2.08
C GLU A 142 -16.93 -10.94 2.52
N ASN A 143 -17.45 -10.95 3.74
CA ASN A 143 -18.20 -9.83 4.32
C ASN A 143 -17.33 -8.57 4.45
N LEU A 144 -16.08 -8.71 4.88
CA LEU A 144 -15.14 -7.58 4.95
C LEU A 144 -14.81 -7.02 3.54
N LYS A 145 -14.73 -7.88 2.52
CA LYS A 145 -14.56 -7.44 1.13
C LYS A 145 -15.79 -6.68 0.61
N ILE A 146 -17.00 -7.13 0.95
CA ILE A 146 -18.26 -6.42 0.65
C ILE A 146 -18.27 -5.05 1.35
N ALA A 147 -17.90 -4.98 2.62
CA ALA A 147 -17.78 -3.72 3.36
C ALA A 147 -16.82 -2.74 2.69
N LEU A 148 -15.66 -3.21 2.26
CA LEU A 148 -14.70 -2.39 1.52
C LEU A 148 -15.25 -1.90 0.18
N TRP A 149 -15.98 -2.75 -0.54
CA TRP A 149 -16.59 -2.34 -1.79
C TRP A 149 -17.69 -1.29 -1.56
N ASP A 150 -18.52 -1.48 -0.56
CA ASP A 150 -19.58 -0.53 -0.21
C ASP A 150 -19.01 0.83 0.25
N TYR A 151 -17.87 0.81 0.95
CA TYR A 151 -17.20 2.04 1.38
C TYR A 151 -16.54 2.81 0.22
N TYR A 152 -15.82 2.10 -0.67
CA TYR A 152 -15.00 2.74 -1.71
C TYR A 152 -15.66 2.85 -3.08
N GLN A 153 -16.66 2.02 -3.38
CA GLN A 153 -17.38 1.95 -4.67
C GLN A 153 -16.44 1.87 -5.89
N ARG A 154 -15.27 1.19 -5.71
CA ARG A 154 -14.26 1.06 -6.76
C ARG A 154 -13.52 -0.27 -6.65
N ASP A 155 -13.74 -1.17 -7.63
CA ASP A 155 -13.15 -2.52 -7.65
C ASP A 155 -11.62 -2.50 -7.54
N LYS A 156 -10.96 -1.56 -8.24
CA LYS A 156 -9.49 -1.44 -8.17
C LYS A 156 -9.01 -1.11 -6.76
N THR A 157 -9.72 -0.24 -6.03
CA THR A 157 -9.41 0.09 -4.63
C THR A 157 -9.50 -1.14 -3.74
N VAL A 158 -10.60 -1.89 -3.86
CA VAL A 158 -10.77 -3.15 -3.11
C VAL A 158 -9.67 -4.13 -3.45
N GLY A 159 -9.32 -4.28 -4.74
CA GLY A 159 -8.22 -5.13 -5.19
C GLY A 159 -6.87 -4.73 -4.58
N LEU A 160 -6.55 -3.42 -4.53
CA LEU A 160 -5.33 -2.89 -3.90
C LEU A 160 -5.29 -3.19 -2.40
N ILE A 161 -6.39 -2.92 -1.67
CA ILE A 161 -6.48 -3.20 -0.23
C ILE A 161 -6.35 -4.71 0.05
N MET A 162 -7.01 -5.55 -0.74
CA MET A 162 -6.89 -7.01 -0.60
C MET A 162 -5.48 -7.51 -0.93
N GLY A 163 -4.78 -6.81 -1.84
CA GLY A 163 -3.36 -7.03 -2.10
C GLY A 163 -2.50 -6.70 -0.88
N HIS A 164 -2.68 -5.52 -0.28
CA HIS A 164 -1.98 -5.12 0.95
C HIS A 164 -2.26 -6.10 2.09
N LEU A 165 -3.54 -6.51 2.26
CA LEU A 165 -3.92 -7.53 3.23
C LEU A 165 -3.14 -8.83 3.04
N LYS A 166 -3.01 -9.30 1.78
CA LYS A 166 -2.26 -10.53 1.48
C LYS A 166 -0.78 -10.38 1.83
N LEU A 167 -0.17 -9.22 1.52
CA LEU A 167 1.23 -8.94 1.87
C LEU A 167 1.43 -8.95 3.39
N TYR A 168 0.61 -8.19 4.13
CA TYR A 168 0.72 -8.15 5.59
C TYR A 168 0.44 -9.51 6.24
N SER A 169 -0.56 -10.26 5.76
CA SER A 169 -0.85 -11.60 6.28
C SER A 169 0.22 -12.64 5.96
N THR A 170 1.00 -12.43 4.87
CA THR A 170 2.07 -13.36 4.49
C THR A 170 3.33 -13.13 5.30
N TYR A 171 3.69 -11.86 5.53
CA TYR A 171 4.98 -11.49 6.14
C TYR A 171 4.85 -11.10 7.62
N ASP A 172 3.64 -10.92 8.11
CA ASP A 172 3.31 -10.53 9.50
C ASP A 172 4.11 -9.32 10.00
N THR A 173 4.31 -8.33 9.12
CA THR A 173 5.08 -7.10 9.40
C THR A 173 4.59 -5.92 8.59
N LEU A 174 4.70 -4.71 9.16
CA LEU A 174 4.44 -3.45 8.44
C LEU A 174 5.63 -2.99 7.57
N LYS A 175 6.82 -3.58 7.75
CA LYS A 175 8.09 -3.14 7.15
C LYS A 175 8.32 -3.82 5.79
N LEU A 176 7.57 -3.42 4.77
CA LEU A 176 7.65 -3.97 3.42
C LEU A 176 8.15 -2.96 2.38
N ASP A 177 8.89 -1.93 2.80
CA ASP A 177 9.39 -0.85 1.94
C ASP A 177 10.77 -1.14 1.31
N THR A 178 11.32 -2.34 1.51
CA THR A 178 12.63 -2.71 0.95
C THR A 178 12.54 -2.93 -0.56
N HIS A 179 13.55 -2.46 -1.27
CA HIS A 179 13.66 -2.60 -2.71
C HIS A 179 14.99 -3.22 -3.14
N ALA A 180 15.01 -3.80 -4.35
CA ALA A 180 16.18 -4.32 -5.01
C ALA A 180 16.28 -3.82 -6.46
N PHE A 181 17.49 -3.75 -7.01
CA PHE A 181 17.68 -3.48 -8.45
C PHE A 181 17.21 -4.68 -9.28
N PRO A 182 16.53 -4.46 -10.44
CA PRO A 182 15.86 -5.54 -11.16
C PRO A 182 16.79 -6.55 -11.83
N LEU A 183 18.09 -6.27 -11.93
CA LEU A 183 19.09 -7.21 -12.45
C LEU A 183 20.17 -7.53 -11.40
N PRO A 184 20.81 -8.70 -11.45
CA PRO A 184 21.98 -8.97 -10.60
C PRO A 184 23.08 -7.95 -10.87
N ILE A 185 23.62 -7.33 -9.83
CA ILE A 185 24.64 -6.26 -9.94
C ILE A 185 25.94 -6.73 -10.64
N ARG A 186 26.19 -8.04 -10.65
CA ARG A 186 27.38 -8.63 -11.35
C ARG A 186 27.12 -8.88 -12.83
N SER A 187 25.90 -8.74 -13.30
CA SER A 187 25.59 -8.86 -14.73
C SER A 187 26.18 -7.68 -15.48
N ASN A 188 26.51 -7.93 -16.75
CA ASN A 188 26.83 -6.84 -17.66
C ASN A 188 25.53 -6.14 -18.07
N PHE A 189 25.31 -4.92 -17.63
CA PHE A 189 24.16 -4.11 -18.01
C PHE A 189 24.54 -2.64 -18.15
N SER A 190 23.74 -1.93 -18.97
CA SER A 190 23.85 -0.48 -19.11
C SER A 190 22.47 0.15 -19.26
N TYR A 191 22.29 1.36 -18.72
CA TYR A 191 21.07 2.12 -18.89
C TYR A 191 21.30 3.62 -18.70
N ARG A 192 20.46 4.41 -19.35
CA ARG A 192 20.32 5.85 -19.15
C ARG A 192 18.86 6.19 -18.86
N ASN A 193 18.56 7.42 -18.53
CA ASN A 193 17.18 7.85 -18.49
C ASN A 193 16.59 7.85 -19.90
N THR A 194 15.57 7.04 -20.12
CA THR A 194 14.81 6.95 -21.36
C THR A 194 13.32 7.19 -21.16
N TRP A 195 12.89 7.50 -19.92
CA TRP A 195 11.51 7.86 -19.64
C TRP A 195 11.18 9.20 -20.30
N GLY A 196 10.03 9.27 -20.97
CA GLY A 196 9.63 10.45 -21.71
C GLY A 196 10.18 10.56 -23.14
N ASP A 197 11.14 9.69 -23.53
CA ASP A 197 11.65 9.66 -24.91
C ASP A 197 10.49 9.41 -25.91
N ALA A 198 10.50 10.14 -27.03
CA ALA A 198 9.52 9.92 -28.09
C ALA A 198 9.74 8.56 -28.76
N ARG A 199 8.67 7.77 -28.88
CA ARG A 199 8.66 6.47 -29.58
C ARG A 199 7.83 6.59 -30.86
N GLY A 200 8.40 6.20 -32.00
CA GLY A 200 7.72 6.21 -33.31
C GLY A 200 7.30 4.82 -33.77
N TRP A 201 8.12 3.80 -33.47
CA TRP A 201 7.85 2.43 -33.88
C TRP A 201 6.66 1.83 -33.10
N GLY A 202 5.66 1.35 -33.83
CA GLY A 202 4.41 0.87 -33.24
C GLY A 202 3.38 1.97 -32.92
N GLY A 203 3.59 3.18 -33.43
CA GLY A 203 2.77 4.38 -33.22
C GLY A 203 3.46 5.43 -32.36
N ARG A 204 3.09 6.69 -32.57
CA ARG A 204 3.66 7.83 -31.82
C ARG A 204 3.19 7.80 -30.36
N ARG A 205 4.11 7.66 -29.43
CA ARG A 205 3.83 7.63 -27.98
C ARG A 205 5.03 8.06 -27.15
N MET A 206 4.79 8.44 -25.92
CA MET A 206 5.84 8.63 -24.92
C MET A 206 6.35 7.27 -24.41
N HIS A 207 7.63 7.17 -24.12
CA HIS A 207 8.24 6.01 -23.45
C HIS A 207 7.98 6.05 -21.96
N GLU A 208 7.14 5.14 -21.47
CA GLU A 208 6.72 5.08 -20.06
C GLU A 208 7.59 4.12 -19.24
N GLY A 209 8.91 4.22 -19.38
CA GLY A 209 9.84 3.37 -18.64
C GLY A 209 11.30 3.69 -18.90
N THR A 210 12.17 2.92 -18.29
CA THR A 210 13.61 2.93 -18.53
C THR A 210 14.04 1.59 -19.13
N ASP A 211 14.76 1.63 -20.26
CA ASP A 211 15.30 0.45 -20.91
C ASP A 211 16.67 0.12 -20.31
N ILE A 212 16.80 -1.08 -19.73
CA ILE A 212 18.04 -1.60 -19.13
C ILE A 212 18.58 -2.67 -20.07
N PHE A 213 19.58 -2.32 -20.87
CA PHE A 213 20.23 -3.24 -21.79
C PHE A 213 21.09 -4.25 -21.02
N ALA A 214 20.92 -5.53 -21.33
CA ALA A 214 21.70 -6.63 -20.74
C ALA A 214 21.68 -7.82 -21.70
N SER A 215 22.58 -8.79 -21.49
CA SER A 215 22.63 -9.99 -22.31
C SER A 215 21.33 -10.81 -22.19
N TYR A 216 20.96 -11.47 -23.26
CA TYR A 216 19.83 -12.39 -23.30
C TYR A 216 19.95 -13.46 -22.21
N GLY A 217 18.86 -13.72 -21.49
CA GLY A 217 18.82 -14.70 -20.41
C GLY A 217 19.35 -14.23 -19.06
N VAL A 218 19.84 -12.98 -18.92
CA VAL A 218 20.20 -12.42 -17.61
C VAL A 218 18.96 -12.46 -16.71
N PRO A 219 19.05 -12.99 -15.46
CA PRO A 219 17.91 -13.03 -14.55
C PRO A 219 17.29 -11.65 -14.30
N VAL A 220 15.96 -11.57 -14.38
CA VAL A 220 15.17 -10.41 -13.96
C VAL A 220 14.59 -10.71 -12.59
N ARG A 221 14.73 -9.75 -11.67
CA ARG A 221 14.33 -9.88 -10.27
C ARG A 221 13.19 -8.93 -9.93
N SER A 222 12.31 -9.33 -9.00
CA SER A 222 11.37 -8.40 -8.38
C SER A 222 12.11 -7.26 -7.71
N THR A 223 11.59 -6.05 -7.88
CA THR A 223 12.15 -4.85 -7.26
C THR A 223 11.61 -4.56 -5.88
N CYS A 224 10.55 -5.27 -5.43
CA CYS A 224 9.80 -4.95 -4.21
C CYS A 224 9.16 -6.19 -3.59
N TYR A 225 8.71 -6.06 -2.36
CA TYR A 225 7.62 -6.88 -1.85
C TYR A 225 6.35 -6.52 -2.60
N GLY A 226 5.68 -7.49 -3.21
CA GLY A 226 4.50 -7.17 -4.00
C GLY A 226 3.71 -8.38 -4.42
N ILE A 227 2.61 -8.13 -5.13
CA ILE A 227 1.72 -9.15 -5.69
C ILE A 227 1.76 -9.07 -7.21
N ILE A 228 1.87 -10.22 -7.84
CA ILE A 228 1.79 -10.33 -9.30
C ILE A 228 0.36 -10.04 -9.72
N GLU A 229 0.14 -8.89 -10.39
CA GLU A 229 -1.17 -8.51 -10.95
C GLU A 229 -1.36 -9.03 -12.37
N ILE A 230 -0.29 -9.07 -13.15
CA ILE A 230 -0.33 -9.47 -14.56
C ILE A 230 0.87 -10.37 -14.89
N LYS A 231 0.63 -11.42 -15.67
CA LYS A 231 1.62 -12.30 -16.28
C LYS A 231 1.11 -12.74 -17.65
N GLY A 232 1.87 -12.53 -18.71
CA GLY A 232 1.44 -12.99 -20.03
C GLY A 232 1.99 -12.15 -21.19
N TRP A 233 1.42 -12.35 -22.36
CA TRP A 233 1.83 -11.71 -23.59
C TRP A 233 1.10 -10.36 -23.82
N ASN A 234 1.83 -9.38 -24.30
CA ASN A 234 1.30 -8.15 -24.86
C ASN A 234 1.92 -7.87 -26.23
N LYS A 235 1.13 -7.38 -27.18
CA LYS A 235 1.60 -7.13 -28.55
C LYS A 235 2.88 -6.29 -28.61
N PHE A 236 2.99 -5.25 -27.77
CA PHE A 236 4.16 -4.36 -27.75
C PHE A 236 5.21 -4.81 -26.72
N GLY A 237 4.82 -5.09 -25.49
CA GLY A 237 5.72 -5.48 -24.40
C GLY A 237 6.22 -6.92 -24.44
N GLY A 238 5.70 -7.77 -25.34
CA GLY A 238 6.05 -9.18 -25.40
C GLY A 238 5.63 -9.94 -24.13
N TRP A 239 6.46 -10.86 -23.65
CA TRP A 239 6.31 -11.46 -22.33
C TRP A 239 6.50 -10.40 -21.26
N ARG A 240 5.44 -10.16 -20.49
CA ARG A 240 5.41 -9.09 -19.48
C ARG A 240 4.88 -9.59 -18.15
N LEU A 241 5.32 -8.92 -17.10
CA LEU A 241 4.91 -9.15 -15.73
C LEU A 241 4.67 -7.80 -15.05
N GLY A 242 3.64 -7.72 -14.22
CA GLY A 242 3.32 -6.56 -13.43
C GLY A 242 3.19 -6.93 -11.95
N ILE A 243 3.85 -6.17 -11.09
CA ILE A 243 3.86 -6.39 -9.64
C ILE A 243 3.37 -5.12 -8.97
N ARG A 244 2.40 -5.24 -8.06
CA ARG A 244 1.94 -4.15 -7.21
C ARG A 244 2.58 -4.22 -5.85
N ASP A 245 3.24 -3.14 -5.43
CA ASP A 245 3.86 -3.03 -4.11
C ASP A 245 2.91 -2.48 -3.04
N ILE A 246 3.40 -2.42 -1.80
CA ILE A 246 2.66 -1.89 -0.64
C ILE A 246 2.39 -0.37 -0.74
N ASN A 247 3.12 0.34 -1.60
CA ASN A 247 3.00 1.79 -1.79
C ASN A 247 2.09 2.18 -2.97
N ASN A 248 1.22 1.28 -3.45
CA ASN A 248 0.39 1.43 -4.66
C ASN A 248 1.20 1.65 -5.94
N THR A 249 2.49 1.33 -5.95
CA THR A 249 3.29 1.41 -7.16
C THR A 249 3.15 0.11 -7.94
N TYR A 250 2.81 0.23 -9.22
CA TYR A 250 2.82 -0.88 -10.16
C TYR A 250 4.14 -0.89 -10.90
N HIS A 251 4.88 -1.98 -10.75
CA HIS A 251 6.17 -2.23 -11.37
C HIS A 251 5.97 -3.10 -12.61
N TYR A 252 6.26 -2.57 -13.78
CA TYR A 252 6.07 -3.22 -15.06
C TYR A 252 7.40 -3.71 -15.63
N PHE A 253 7.45 -5.00 -15.96
CA PHE A 253 8.61 -5.67 -16.53
C PHE A 253 8.21 -6.22 -17.90
N ALA A 254 8.88 -5.81 -18.97
CA ALA A 254 8.53 -6.23 -20.32
C ALA A 254 9.76 -6.65 -21.14
N HIS A 255 9.49 -7.17 -22.33
CA HIS A 255 10.45 -7.77 -23.27
C HIS A 255 11.18 -9.00 -22.70
N LEU A 256 10.56 -9.68 -21.73
CA LEU A 256 11.15 -10.87 -21.10
C LEU A 256 11.35 -12.00 -22.11
N ASN A 257 12.31 -12.89 -21.86
CA ASN A 257 12.46 -14.15 -22.57
C ASN A 257 11.44 -15.20 -22.09
N GLY A 258 11.01 -15.08 -20.84
CA GLY A 258 10.05 -15.95 -20.18
C GLY A 258 10.00 -15.64 -18.70
N PHE A 259 9.17 -16.39 -18.00
CA PHE A 259 8.95 -16.25 -16.56
C PHE A 259 9.75 -17.29 -15.78
N ALA A 260 10.00 -17.01 -14.50
CA ALA A 260 10.47 -18.03 -13.57
C ALA A 260 9.41 -19.15 -13.43
N LYS A 261 9.88 -20.35 -13.10
CA LYS A 261 9.01 -21.51 -12.90
C LYS A 261 8.02 -21.26 -11.74
N ASP A 262 6.82 -21.77 -11.88
CA ASP A 262 5.77 -21.78 -10.86
C ASP A 262 5.32 -20.37 -10.38
N LEU A 263 5.55 -19.35 -11.20
CA LEU A 263 5.15 -17.97 -10.92
C LEU A 263 3.72 -17.75 -11.42
N GLU A 264 2.79 -17.33 -10.54
CA GLU A 264 1.38 -17.15 -10.89
C GLU A 264 0.83 -15.78 -10.50
N VAL A 265 -0.23 -15.34 -11.21
CA VAL A 265 -0.99 -14.13 -10.85
C VAL A 265 -1.60 -14.31 -9.46
N GLY A 266 -1.51 -13.26 -8.65
CA GLY A 266 -1.91 -13.29 -7.26
C GLY A 266 -0.84 -13.79 -6.29
N GLN A 267 0.27 -14.34 -6.76
CA GLN A 267 1.39 -14.75 -5.91
C GLN A 267 2.12 -13.53 -5.33
N VAL A 268 2.60 -13.65 -4.09
CA VAL A 268 3.50 -12.67 -3.47
C VAL A 268 4.93 -12.93 -3.90
N VAL A 269 5.71 -11.86 -4.02
CA VAL A 269 7.14 -11.89 -4.36
C VAL A 269 7.93 -10.97 -3.45
N GLU A 270 9.24 -11.23 -3.33
CA GLU A 270 10.16 -10.48 -2.49
C GLU A 270 11.20 -9.69 -3.32
N PRO A 271 11.77 -8.61 -2.78
CA PRO A 271 12.88 -7.91 -3.44
C PRO A 271 14.05 -8.85 -3.74
N GLY A 272 14.47 -8.89 -5.01
CA GLY A 272 15.58 -9.77 -5.43
C GLY A 272 15.18 -11.18 -5.88
N GLN A 273 13.92 -11.60 -5.66
CA GLN A 273 13.42 -12.87 -6.16
C GLN A 273 13.42 -12.89 -7.70
N ILE A 274 13.94 -13.98 -8.30
CA ILE A 274 13.94 -14.14 -9.77
C ILE A 274 12.50 -14.33 -10.25
N ILE A 275 12.07 -13.47 -11.19
CA ILE A 275 10.72 -13.48 -11.79
C ILE A 275 10.73 -13.83 -13.29
N GLY A 276 11.88 -13.82 -13.93
CA GLY A 276 12.04 -14.10 -15.34
C GLY A 276 13.47 -13.86 -15.81
N SER A 277 13.64 -13.64 -17.09
CA SER A 277 14.95 -13.32 -17.68
C SER A 277 14.82 -12.28 -18.80
N VAL A 278 15.89 -11.53 -19.03
CA VAL A 278 16.00 -10.53 -20.12
C VAL A 278 15.84 -11.23 -21.47
N GLY A 279 15.01 -10.63 -22.31
CA GLY A 279 14.79 -11.07 -23.69
C GLY A 279 14.71 -9.89 -24.67
N SER A 280 14.05 -10.14 -25.79
CA SER A 280 13.73 -9.13 -26.81
C SER A 280 12.35 -9.41 -27.42
N SER A 281 11.42 -9.91 -26.61
CA SER A 281 10.08 -10.30 -27.05
C SER A 281 9.15 -9.09 -27.25
N GLY A 282 8.20 -9.21 -28.16
CA GLY A 282 7.19 -8.19 -28.42
C GLY A 282 7.15 -7.67 -29.84
N TYR A 283 6.34 -6.63 -30.05
CA TYR A 283 6.05 -6.00 -31.36
C TYR A 283 5.51 -6.98 -32.41
N GLY A 284 4.64 -7.89 -31.97
CA GLY A 284 3.99 -8.87 -32.84
C GLY A 284 3.09 -9.86 -32.08
N PRO A 285 2.60 -10.89 -32.78
CA PRO A 285 1.86 -11.97 -32.14
C PRO A 285 2.71 -12.74 -31.11
N PRO A 286 2.10 -13.57 -30.25
CA PRO A 286 2.81 -14.35 -29.24
C PRO A 286 4.01 -15.12 -29.83
N GLY A 287 5.16 -15.04 -29.14
CA GLY A 287 6.42 -15.63 -29.58
C GLY A 287 7.32 -14.74 -30.43
N THR A 288 6.86 -13.57 -30.89
CA THR A 288 7.71 -12.61 -31.63
C THR A 288 8.85 -12.11 -30.75
N ALA A 289 10.09 -12.24 -31.24
CA ALA A 289 11.31 -11.77 -30.58
C ALA A 289 12.37 -11.33 -31.60
N GLY A 290 13.46 -10.71 -31.15
CA GLY A 290 14.63 -10.38 -31.97
C GLY A 290 14.50 -9.14 -32.85
N LYS A 291 13.43 -8.33 -32.70
CA LYS A 291 13.25 -7.09 -33.47
C LYS A 291 14.09 -5.92 -32.95
N PHE A 292 14.70 -6.07 -31.79
CA PHE A 292 15.54 -5.07 -31.13
C PHE A 292 16.54 -5.76 -30.19
N PRO A 293 17.64 -5.09 -29.79
CA PRO A 293 18.61 -5.66 -28.86
C PRO A 293 17.97 -6.08 -27.52
N PRO A 294 18.47 -7.14 -26.88
CA PRO A 294 17.94 -7.60 -25.58
C PRO A 294 18.03 -6.50 -24.53
N HIS A 295 16.92 -6.27 -23.83
CA HIS A 295 16.83 -5.32 -22.71
C HIS A 295 15.61 -5.65 -21.86
N LEU A 296 15.65 -5.22 -20.60
CA LEU A 296 14.48 -5.12 -19.76
C LEU A 296 13.87 -3.73 -19.92
N HIS A 297 12.64 -3.63 -20.41
CA HIS A 297 11.84 -2.42 -20.25
C HIS A 297 11.21 -2.43 -18.87
N TYR A 298 11.54 -1.42 -18.06
CA TYR A 298 11.06 -1.29 -16.69
C TYR A 298 10.26 0.00 -16.53
N GLY A 299 8.98 -0.13 -16.18
CA GLY A 299 8.06 0.99 -15.96
C GLY A 299 7.56 1.06 -14.51
N MET A 300 7.21 2.25 -14.06
CA MET A 300 6.57 2.50 -12.76
C MET A 300 5.32 3.34 -12.93
N TYR A 301 4.23 2.91 -12.28
CA TYR A 301 2.93 3.59 -12.33
C TYR A 301 2.38 3.73 -10.91
N LYS A 302 1.61 4.80 -10.67
CA LYS A 302 1.01 5.09 -9.37
C LYS A 302 -0.48 5.32 -9.49
N ASP A 303 -1.23 4.76 -8.55
CA ASP A 303 -2.68 4.96 -8.44
C ASP A 303 -3.00 5.96 -7.32
N ASN A 304 -3.94 6.90 -7.56
CA ASN A 304 -4.36 7.92 -6.61
C ASN A 304 -5.79 7.72 -6.06
N GLY A 305 -6.37 6.56 -6.32
CA GLY A 305 -7.77 6.29 -5.98
C GLY A 305 -8.77 6.58 -7.10
N TYR A 306 -8.36 7.30 -8.18
CA TYR A 306 -9.18 7.60 -9.36
C TYR A 306 -8.52 7.16 -10.65
N SER A 307 -7.26 7.51 -10.84
CA SER A 307 -6.48 7.26 -12.05
C SER A 307 -5.11 6.70 -11.72
N GLU A 308 -4.50 6.07 -12.72
CA GLU A 308 -3.13 5.58 -12.67
C GLU A 308 -2.31 6.29 -13.74
N TRP A 309 -1.07 6.67 -13.42
CA TRP A 309 -0.16 7.34 -14.35
C TRP A 309 1.26 6.81 -14.21
N SER A 310 2.02 6.87 -15.30
CA SER A 310 3.45 6.54 -15.29
C SER A 310 4.28 7.68 -14.69
N PHE A 311 5.40 7.32 -14.09
CA PHE A 311 6.40 8.28 -13.64
C PHE A 311 7.81 7.74 -13.86
N ASP A 312 8.82 8.61 -13.84
CA ASP A 312 10.19 8.27 -14.16
C ASP A 312 10.79 7.25 -13.18
N PRO A 313 11.12 6.01 -13.64
CA PRO A 313 11.74 5.00 -12.78
C PRO A 313 13.24 5.21 -12.57
N PHE A 314 13.92 6.05 -13.38
CA PHE A 314 15.37 6.16 -13.37
C PHE A 314 15.97 6.57 -12.01
N PRO A 315 15.44 7.56 -11.27
CA PRO A 315 15.95 7.91 -9.95
C PRO A 315 15.87 6.74 -8.95
N HIS A 316 14.77 5.98 -9.02
CA HIS A 316 14.55 4.79 -8.19
C HIS A 316 15.56 3.69 -8.52
N LEU A 317 15.73 3.38 -9.80
CA LEU A 317 16.72 2.41 -10.28
C LEU A 317 18.14 2.76 -9.80
N LYS A 318 18.54 4.04 -9.90
CA LYS A 318 19.84 4.51 -9.40
C LYS A 318 20.00 4.34 -7.89
N SER A 319 18.94 4.59 -7.13
CA SER A 319 18.93 4.39 -5.69
C SER A 319 19.10 2.92 -5.31
N TRP A 320 18.31 2.04 -5.93
CA TRP A 320 18.33 0.60 -5.67
C TRP A 320 19.64 -0.05 -6.11
N GLU A 321 20.18 0.34 -7.26
CA GLU A 321 21.50 -0.10 -7.71
C GLU A 321 22.59 0.23 -6.68
N ARG A 322 22.60 1.47 -6.19
CA ARG A 322 23.56 1.91 -5.14
C ARG A 322 23.36 1.12 -3.83
N GLY A 323 22.11 0.89 -3.44
CA GLY A 323 21.78 0.08 -2.25
C GLY A 323 22.30 -1.34 -2.36
N ASP A 324 22.02 -2.01 -3.49
CA ASP A 324 22.47 -3.39 -3.73
C ASP A 324 24.01 -3.50 -3.87
N ARG A 325 24.70 -2.46 -4.36
CA ARG A 325 26.17 -2.41 -4.41
C ARG A 325 26.81 -2.27 -3.02
N ARG A 326 26.11 -1.63 -2.05
CA ARG A 326 26.60 -1.44 -0.67
C ARG A 326 26.38 -2.66 0.23
N LYS A 327 25.41 -3.50 -0.07
CA LYS A 327 25.12 -4.74 0.69
C LYS A 327 26.20 -5.84 0.47
N ARG A 328 27.25 -5.54 -0.23
CA ARG A 328 28.39 -6.40 -0.56
C ARG A 328 29.63 -5.99 0.23
#